data_222d8bf99e5cecf32aa75dca38351268
#
_entry.id   222d8bf99e5cecf32aa75dca38351268
#
_cell.length_a   1.000
_cell.length_b   1.000
_cell.length_c   1.000
_cell.angle_alpha   90.00
_cell.angle_beta   90.00
_cell.angle_gamma   90.00
#
_symmetry.space_group_name_H-M   'P 1'
#
loop_
_entity.id
_entity.type
_entity.pdbx_description
1 polymer ?
#
loop_
_entity_poly.entity_id
_entity_poly.type
_entity_poly.pdbx_seq_one_letter_code
_entity_poly.pdbx_strand_id
1 'polypeptide(L)'
;MPIGRPPHPPFLRFHSSPRSDHIPNPTSPILFAYFSGYVLASVEGRVAVEYFDLSPAVQAKRYAFKCHRQGDLVFPVNAVAFHPTHGTFATGGCDGMVFTWDGQNKKRLAQLGPYKTSIAALAYNFDGSLLAVAASYTYEEGEKEHPPDAVYLRCPLEGEVRRKVKAAG
;
A
#
# COMPACT_ATOMS: atom_id res chain seq x y z
N MET A 1 -17.11 -31.05 -25.65
CA MET A 1 -17.16 -29.72 -25.01
C MET A 1 -15.78 -29.45 -24.41
N PRO A 2 -15.04 -28.43 -24.84
CA PRO A 2 -13.73 -28.13 -24.26
C PRO A 2 -13.90 -27.38 -22.95
N ILE A 3 -13.26 -27.88 -21.91
CA ILE A 3 -13.21 -27.29 -20.57
C ILE A 3 -12.33 -26.05 -20.65
N GLY A 4 -12.94 -24.88 -20.48
CA GLY A 4 -12.23 -23.60 -20.46
C GLY A 4 -11.23 -23.55 -19.30
N ARG A 5 -10.02 -23.09 -19.57
CA ARG A 5 -9.01 -22.81 -18.54
C ARG A 5 -9.53 -21.73 -17.58
N PRO A 6 -9.29 -21.86 -16.27
CA PRO A 6 -9.61 -20.81 -15.32
C PRO A 6 -8.81 -19.55 -15.63
N PRO A 7 -9.36 -18.36 -15.40
CA PRO A 7 -8.65 -17.09 -15.60
C PRO A 7 -7.47 -17.00 -14.65
N HIS A 8 -6.34 -16.55 -15.17
CA HIS A 8 -5.14 -16.28 -14.39
C HIS A 8 -5.43 -15.19 -13.34
N PRO A 9 -4.84 -15.29 -12.12
CA PRO A 9 -4.99 -14.26 -11.11
C PRO A 9 -4.49 -12.91 -11.65
N PRO A 10 -5.16 -11.81 -11.28
CA PRO A 10 -4.78 -10.50 -11.78
C PRO A 10 -3.40 -10.11 -11.29
N PHE A 11 -2.52 -9.79 -12.25
CA PHE A 11 -1.22 -9.19 -11.96
C PHE A 11 -1.40 -7.90 -11.17
N LEU A 12 -0.57 -7.71 -10.15
CA LEU A 12 -0.44 -6.46 -9.41
C LEU A 12 -0.33 -5.27 -10.38
N ARG A 13 -1.38 -4.47 -10.48
CA ARG A 13 -1.33 -3.22 -11.22
C ARG A 13 -0.55 -2.19 -10.41
N PHE A 14 0.65 -1.88 -10.85
CA PHE A 14 1.32 -0.66 -10.43
C PHE A 14 0.55 0.52 -11.02
N HIS A 15 -0.18 1.25 -10.20
CA HIS A 15 -0.67 2.56 -10.60
C HIS A 15 0.46 3.56 -10.43
N SER A 16 1.22 3.74 -11.48
CA SER A 16 1.97 4.98 -11.67
C SER A 16 0.98 6.02 -12.20
N SER A 17 0.80 7.10 -11.49
CA SER A 17 0.13 8.19 -12.00
C SER A 17 0.51 9.47 -11.72
N PRO A 18 0.20 10.58 -11.83
CA PRO A 18 -0.77 11.20 -12.68
C PRO A 18 -0.15 12.01 -13.84
N ARG A 19 -1.02 12.43 -14.74
CA ARG A 19 -0.72 13.35 -15.84
C ARG A 19 0.05 14.58 -15.39
N SER A 20 1.12 14.85 -16.10
CA SER A 20 2.06 15.95 -15.94
C SER A 20 1.51 17.28 -16.43
N ASP A 21 0.61 17.91 -15.70
CA ASP A 21 0.19 19.28 -16.04
C ASP A 21 0.42 20.29 -14.92
N HIS A 22 1.06 19.85 -13.84
CA HIS A 22 1.58 20.76 -12.80
C HIS A 22 2.87 20.17 -12.24
N ILE A 23 4.00 20.47 -12.87
CA ILE A 23 5.32 20.29 -12.26
C ILE A 23 5.52 21.50 -11.34
N PRO A 24 5.42 21.33 -10.01
CA PRO A 24 5.84 22.38 -9.11
C PRO A 24 7.35 22.60 -9.24
N ASN A 25 7.76 23.85 -9.21
CA ASN A 25 9.12 24.35 -9.31
C ASN A 25 10.13 23.45 -8.54
N PRO A 26 11.26 23.03 -9.13
CA PRO A 26 12.19 22.03 -8.60
C PRO A 26 12.99 22.46 -7.35
N THR A 27 12.65 23.55 -6.72
CA THR A 27 13.34 24.08 -5.51
C THR A 27 12.76 23.57 -4.19
N SER A 28 11.72 22.73 -4.19
CA SER A 28 11.20 22.15 -2.95
C SER A 28 11.79 20.76 -2.71
N PRO A 29 12.60 20.55 -1.65
CA PRO A 29 13.22 19.25 -1.35
C PRO A 29 12.21 18.13 -1.04
N ILE A 30 10.94 18.48 -0.86
CA ILE A 30 9.87 17.53 -0.53
C ILE A 30 9.40 16.75 -1.76
N LEU A 31 9.42 17.33 -2.95
CA LEU A 31 8.92 16.70 -4.18
C LEU A 31 9.82 15.54 -4.65
N PHE A 32 11.12 15.63 -4.43
CA PHE A 32 12.08 14.58 -4.79
C PHE A 32 11.96 13.32 -3.93
N ALA A 33 11.40 13.40 -2.73
CA ALA A 33 11.22 12.25 -1.86
C ALA A 33 10.11 11.28 -2.35
N TYR A 34 9.17 11.75 -3.15
CA TYR A 34 8.03 10.94 -3.63
C TYR A 34 8.35 10.10 -4.87
N PHE A 35 9.32 10.52 -5.67
CA PHE A 35 9.71 9.83 -6.90
C PHE A 35 11.03 9.06 -6.79
N SER A 36 11.57 8.94 -5.57
CA SER A 36 12.89 8.35 -5.37
C SER A 36 12.90 6.82 -5.28
N GLY A 37 11.71 6.18 -5.21
CA GLY A 37 11.66 4.74 -4.99
C GLY A 37 10.28 4.13 -5.19
N TYR A 38 10.19 2.86 -4.82
CA TYR A 38 9.00 2.04 -4.96
C TYR A 38 8.86 1.08 -3.78
N VAL A 39 7.69 0.47 -3.67
CA VAL A 39 7.38 -0.54 -2.65
C VAL A 39 6.99 -1.84 -3.35
N LEU A 40 7.58 -2.94 -2.91
CA LEU A 40 7.23 -4.29 -3.31
C LEU A 40 6.49 -4.98 -2.17
N ALA A 41 5.38 -5.61 -2.48
CA ALA A 41 4.61 -6.44 -1.55
C ALA A 41 4.64 -7.91 -1.98
N SER A 42 4.56 -8.83 -1.02
CA SER A 42 4.60 -10.27 -1.28
C SER A 42 3.48 -11.04 -0.59
N VAL A 43 3.22 -12.24 -1.12
CA VAL A 43 2.29 -13.20 -0.52
C VAL A 43 2.76 -13.72 0.83
N GLU A 44 4.03 -13.54 1.16
CA GLU A 44 4.61 -13.93 2.46
C GLU A 44 4.41 -12.89 3.57
N GLY A 45 3.50 -11.93 3.39
CA GLY A 45 3.27 -10.87 4.37
C GLY A 45 4.53 -10.03 4.60
N ARG A 46 5.19 -9.61 3.54
CA ARG A 46 6.36 -8.75 3.56
C ARG A 46 6.20 -7.58 2.62
N VAL A 47 6.86 -6.49 2.99
CA VAL A 47 6.97 -5.29 2.18
C VAL A 47 8.43 -4.87 2.13
N ALA A 48 8.94 -4.57 0.93
CA ALA A 48 10.26 -4.01 0.71
C ALA A 48 10.14 -2.57 0.20
N VAL A 49 10.96 -1.69 0.74
CA VAL A 49 11.12 -0.29 0.30
C VAL A 49 12.44 -0.18 -0.45
N GLU A 50 12.36 0.17 -1.70
CA GLU A 50 13.47 0.20 -2.66
C GLU A 50 13.59 1.59 -3.30
N TYR A 51 14.77 1.91 -3.82
CA TYR A 51 15.07 3.21 -4.39
C TYR A 51 15.58 3.08 -5.84
N PHE A 52 15.21 4.05 -6.69
CA PHE A 52 15.67 4.10 -8.08
C PHE A 52 17.12 4.54 -8.22
N ASP A 53 17.62 5.39 -7.32
CA ASP A 53 19.01 5.83 -7.29
C ASP A 53 19.91 4.66 -6.87
N LEU A 54 20.83 4.27 -7.75
CA LEU A 54 21.75 3.14 -7.55
C LEU A 54 22.99 3.50 -6.74
N SER A 55 23.15 4.75 -6.31
CA SER A 55 24.29 5.15 -5.47
C SER A 55 24.35 4.34 -4.17
N PRO A 56 25.53 3.92 -3.71
CA PRO A 56 25.65 3.10 -2.49
C PRO A 56 25.01 3.74 -1.26
N ALA A 57 25.09 5.06 -1.14
CA ALA A 57 24.50 5.80 -0.02
C ALA A 57 22.96 5.76 0.00
N VAL A 58 22.32 5.71 -1.17
CA VAL A 58 20.86 5.58 -1.28
C VAL A 58 20.45 4.12 -1.13
N GLN A 59 21.14 3.21 -1.78
CA GLN A 59 20.87 1.78 -1.69
C GLN A 59 21.00 1.23 -0.25
N ALA A 60 21.87 1.80 0.57
CA ALA A 60 21.99 1.44 1.99
C ALA A 60 20.74 1.77 2.82
N LYS A 61 19.82 2.60 2.31
CA LYS A 61 18.56 2.97 2.98
C LYS A 61 17.42 1.99 2.74
N ARG A 62 17.56 1.09 1.75
CA ARG A 62 16.56 0.06 1.45
C ARG A 62 16.36 -0.87 2.65
N TYR A 63 15.14 -1.37 2.79
CA TYR A 63 14.82 -2.30 3.85
C TYR A 63 13.53 -3.07 3.53
N ALA A 64 13.35 -4.19 4.23
CA ALA A 64 12.11 -4.95 4.18
C ALA A 64 11.58 -5.22 5.59
N PHE A 65 10.28 -5.36 5.71
CA PHE A 65 9.64 -5.64 6.99
C PHE A 65 8.47 -6.62 6.84
N LYS A 66 8.10 -7.25 7.94
CA LYS A 66 6.96 -8.15 8.05
C LYS A 66 5.71 -7.36 8.40
N CYS A 67 4.58 -7.69 7.76
CA CYS A 67 3.25 -7.12 8.02
C CYS A 67 2.17 -8.17 7.75
N HIS A 68 0.91 -7.86 7.99
CA HIS A 68 -0.23 -8.76 7.76
C HIS A 68 -0.01 -10.14 8.38
N ARG A 69 0.20 -10.16 9.71
CA ARG A 69 0.45 -11.38 10.48
C ARG A 69 -0.36 -11.39 11.76
N GLN A 70 -0.86 -12.59 12.12
CA GLN A 70 -1.57 -12.86 13.37
C GLN A 70 -0.94 -14.11 14.01
N GLY A 71 -0.08 -13.94 15.01
CA GLY A 71 0.74 -15.04 15.53
C GLY A 71 1.60 -15.65 14.44
N ASP A 72 1.44 -16.95 14.21
CA ASP A 72 2.18 -17.70 13.17
C ASP A 72 1.49 -17.62 11.79
N LEU A 73 0.26 -17.12 11.71
CA LEU A 73 -0.44 -16.95 10.45
C LEU A 73 0.12 -15.78 9.65
N VAL A 74 0.34 -16.01 8.37
CA VAL A 74 0.87 -15.04 7.42
C VAL A 74 -0.14 -14.84 6.32
N PHE A 75 -0.47 -13.58 6.05
CA PHE A 75 -1.44 -13.22 5.03
C PHE A 75 -0.77 -12.50 3.87
N PRO A 76 -1.15 -12.83 2.61
CA PRO A 76 -0.73 -12.09 1.43
C PRO A 76 -1.03 -10.60 1.51
N VAL A 77 -0.11 -9.78 1.02
CA VAL A 77 -0.32 -8.35 0.81
C VAL A 77 -0.75 -8.13 -0.63
N ASN A 78 -2.03 -7.81 -0.85
CA ASN A 78 -2.62 -7.74 -2.17
C ASN A 78 -2.59 -6.34 -2.79
N ALA A 79 -2.57 -5.30 -1.96
CA ALA A 79 -2.70 -3.94 -2.42
C ALA A 79 -1.71 -3.01 -1.73
N VAL A 80 -1.21 -2.03 -2.49
CA VAL A 80 -0.39 -0.92 -2.01
C VAL A 80 -0.88 0.36 -2.67
N ALA A 81 -1.00 1.44 -1.89
CA ALA A 81 -1.34 2.77 -2.39
C ALA A 81 -0.51 3.83 -1.69
N PHE A 82 0.13 4.73 -2.46
CA PHE A 82 0.85 5.87 -1.91
C PHE A 82 -0.09 7.04 -1.66
N HIS A 83 0.10 7.69 -0.51
CA HIS A 83 -0.57 8.95 -0.23
C HIS A 83 0.08 10.07 -1.07
N PRO A 84 -0.71 10.82 -1.86
CA PRO A 84 -0.17 11.71 -2.89
C PRO A 84 0.64 12.89 -2.33
N THR A 85 0.38 13.33 -1.11
CA THR A 85 1.03 14.52 -0.52
C THR A 85 2.02 14.18 0.60
N HIS A 86 1.83 13.10 1.36
CA HIS A 86 2.65 12.82 2.55
C HIS A 86 3.81 11.84 2.32
N GLY A 87 3.87 11.12 1.16
CA GLY A 87 4.89 10.10 0.87
C GLY A 87 4.86 8.92 1.84
N THR A 88 3.76 8.73 2.49
CA THR A 88 3.39 7.54 3.23
C THR A 88 2.64 6.59 2.31
N PHE A 89 2.44 5.37 2.71
CA PHE A 89 1.71 4.42 1.89
C PHE A 89 0.82 3.51 2.74
N ALA A 90 -0.20 2.97 2.11
CA ALA A 90 -1.09 1.98 2.70
C ALA A 90 -0.83 0.60 2.09
N THR A 91 -1.00 -0.45 2.88
CA THR A 91 -1.03 -1.85 2.44
C THR A 91 -2.34 -2.49 2.82
N GLY A 92 -2.90 -3.34 1.96
CA GLY A 92 -4.07 -4.14 2.23
C GLY A 92 -3.78 -5.63 2.03
N GLY A 93 -4.26 -6.47 2.92
CA GLY A 93 -3.97 -7.89 2.90
C GLY A 93 -5.19 -8.80 2.98
N CYS A 94 -4.94 -10.10 2.83
CA CYS A 94 -5.97 -11.13 2.95
C CYS A 94 -6.52 -11.27 4.38
N ASP A 95 -5.87 -10.68 5.38
CA ASP A 95 -6.35 -10.59 6.76
C ASP A 95 -7.51 -9.59 6.96
N GLY A 96 -7.96 -8.94 5.88
CA GLY A 96 -8.98 -7.90 5.94
C GLY A 96 -8.51 -6.61 6.60
N MET A 97 -7.21 -6.41 6.75
CA MET A 97 -6.64 -5.23 7.40
C MET A 97 -6.01 -4.29 6.38
N VAL A 98 -6.05 -3.01 6.68
CA VAL A 98 -5.26 -1.98 6.00
C VAL A 98 -4.32 -1.35 7.02
N PHE A 99 -3.05 -1.26 6.69
CA PHE A 99 -2.05 -0.55 7.49
C PHE A 99 -1.50 0.63 6.71
N THR A 100 -1.24 1.73 7.40
CA THR A 100 -0.53 2.88 6.84
C THR A 100 0.87 2.98 7.43
N TRP A 101 1.84 3.38 6.60
CA TRP A 101 3.26 3.29 6.88
C TRP A 101 3.99 4.58 6.57
N ASP A 102 4.87 4.98 7.45
CA ASP A 102 5.92 5.95 7.19
C ASP A 102 7.19 5.22 6.76
N GLY A 103 7.43 5.16 5.44
CA GLY A 103 8.56 4.45 4.86
C GLY A 103 9.91 5.05 5.23
N GLN A 104 9.99 6.34 5.52
CA GLN A 104 11.26 6.99 5.89
C GLN A 104 11.63 6.71 7.35
N ASN A 105 10.67 6.80 8.26
CA ASN A 105 10.90 6.55 9.68
C ASN A 105 10.73 5.07 10.07
N LYS A 106 10.40 4.19 9.09
CA LYS A 106 10.21 2.75 9.28
C LYS A 106 9.17 2.44 10.36
N LYS A 107 8.03 3.14 10.32
CA LYS A 107 6.97 3.04 11.34
C LYS A 107 5.60 2.79 10.73
N ARG A 108 4.80 1.98 11.41
CA ARG A 108 3.37 1.92 11.18
C ARG A 108 2.71 3.17 11.80
N LEU A 109 1.87 3.83 11.03
CA LEU A 109 1.09 5.00 11.45
C LEU A 109 -0.25 4.59 12.02
N ALA A 110 -1.00 3.76 11.27
CA ALA A 110 -2.32 3.30 11.68
C ALA A 110 -2.62 1.87 11.22
N GLN A 111 -3.65 1.31 11.81
CA GLN A 111 -4.27 0.06 11.47
C GLN A 111 -5.77 0.31 11.32
N LEU A 112 -6.34 -0.07 10.17
CA LEU A 112 -7.72 0.16 9.80
C LEU A 112 -8.38 -1.20 9.52
N GLY A 113 -9.63 -1.34 9.92
CA GLY A 113 -10.39 -2.59 9.81
C GLY A 113 -10.70 -3.18 11.19
N PRO A 114 -11.10 -4.45 11.29
CA PRO A 114 -11.14 -5.41 10.18
C PRO A 114 -12.27 -5.13 9.19
N TYR A 115 -12.00 -5.30 7.90
CA TYR A 115 -13.02 -5.38 6.86
C TYR A 115 -13.57 -6.81 6.78
N LYS A 116 -14.71 -6.97 6.11
CA LYS A 116 -15.45 -8.25 6.12
C LYS A 116 -14.75 -9.39 5.38
N THR A 117 -13.83 -9.05 4.46
CA THR A 117 -13.08 -10.01 3.66
C THR A 117 -11.72 -9.40 3.27
N SER A 118 -10.94 -10.11 2.48
CA SER A 118 -9.62 -9.69 1.98
C SER A 118 -9.66 -8.31 1.34
N ILE A 119 -8.60 -7.55 1.45
CA ILE A 119 -8.47 -6.28 0.74
C ILE A 119 -7.87 -6.57 -0.64
N ALA A 120 -8.67 -6.36 -1.68
CA ALA A 120 -8.28 -6.61 -3.08
C ALA A 120 -7.59 -5.41 -3.73
N ALA A 121 -7.98 -4.18 -3.36
CA ALA A 121 -7.40 -2.96 -3.91
C ALA A 121 -7.50 -1.78 -2.94
N LEU A 122 -6.56 -0.84 -3.10
CA LEU A 122 -6.52 0.44 -2.39
C LEU A 122 -6.24 1.57 -3.37
N ALA A 123 -6.87 2.72 -3.18
CA ALA A 123 -6.57 3.91 -3.94
C ALA A 123 -6.84 5.17 -3.11
N TYR A 124 -5.89 6.10 -3.11
CA TYR A 124 -6.16 7.47 -2.66
C TYR A 124 -6.69 8.31 -3.82
N ASN A 125 -7.55 9.28 -3.53
CA ASN A 125 -7.86 10.34 -4.48
C ASN A 125 -6.65 11.28 -4.67
N PHE A 126 -6.78 12.25 -5.59
CA PHE A 126 -5.65 13.09 -6.03
C PHE A 126 -5.02 13.94 -4.92
N ASP A 127 -5.77 14.34 -3.90
CA ASP A 127 -5.30 15.16 -2.78
C ASP A 127 -5.06 14.37 -1.48
N GLY A 128 -5.40 13.08 -1.46
CA GLY A 128 -5.24 12.19 -0.31
C GLY A 128 -6.34 12.31 0.76
N SER A 129 -7.36 13.13 0.52
CA SER A 129 -8.48 13.31 1.47
C SER A 129 -9.41 12.10 1.57
N LEU A 130 -9.36 11.20 0.57
CA LEU A 130 -10.15 9.98 0.53
C LEU A 130 -9.25 8.77 0.25
N LEU A 131 -9.52 7.67 0.96
CA LEU A 131 -9.00 6.35 0.70
C LEU A 131 -10.15 5.42 0.33
N ALA A 132 -10.15 4.90 -0.89
CA ALA A 132 -11.01 3.82 -1.31
C ALA A 132 -10.38 2.47 -0.94
N VAL A 133 -11.15 1.62 -0.27
CA VAL A 133 -10.76 0.28 0.16
C VAL A 133 -11.73 -0.71 -0.47
N ALA A 134 -11.27 -1.49 -1.44
CA ALA A 134 -12.05 -2.56 -2.03
C ALA A 134 -11.81 -3.85 -1.25
N ALA A 135 -12.85 -4.30 -0.55
CA ALA A 135 -12.89 -5.58 0.15
C ALA A 135 -13.61 -6.60 -0.74
N SER A 136 -12.89 -7.60 -1.18
CA SER A 136 -13.35 -8.68 -2.03
C SER A 136 -12.52 -9.93 -1.73
N TYR A 137 -13.16 -11.09 -1.66
CA TYR A 137 -12.44 -12.33 -1.44
C TYR A 137 -11.50 -12.62 -2.61
N THR A 138 -10.22 -12.79 -2.33
CA THR A 138 -9.17 -12.96 -3.35
C THR A 138 -8.82 -14.42 -3.62
N TYR A 139 -9.68 -15.34 -3.22
CA TYR A 139 -9.60 -16.78 -3.50
C TYR A 139 -8.41 -17.49 -2.84
N GLU A 140 -7.88 -16.92 -1.76
CA GLU A 140 -6.69 -17.41 -1.05
C GLU A 140 -6.86 -18.77 -0.37
N GLU A 141 -8.11 -19.18 -0.09
CA GLU A 141 -8.46 -20.46 0.53
C GLU A 141 -9.30 -21.35 -0.40
N GLY A 142 -9.32 -21.04 -1.71
CA GLY A 142 -10.14 -21.76 -2.70
C GLY A 142 -11.61 -21.30 -2.69
N GLU A 143 -12.49 -22.11 -3.29
CA GLU A 143 -13.92 -21.79 -3.37
C GLU A 143 -14.60 -21.96 -2.02
N LYS A 144 -15.20 -20.88 -1.51
CA LYS A 144 -15.98 -20.87 -0.27
C LYS A 144 -17.00 -19.73 -0.30
N GLU A 145 -18.04 -19.87 0.53
CA GLU A 145 -18.94 -18.75 0.80
C GLU A 145 -18.15 -17.60 1.45
N HIS A 146 -18.39 -16.40 0.99
CA HIS A 146 -17.75 -15.18 1.50
C HIS A 146 -18.75 -14.02 1.53
N PRO A 147 -18.50 -13.00 2.36
CA PRO A 147 -19.29 -11.78 2.34
C PRO A 147 -19.29 -11.12 0.95
N PRO A 148 -20.37 -10.41 0.58
CA PRO A 148 -20.41 -9.70 -0.70
C PRO A 148 -19.29 -8.67 -0.80
N ASP A 149 -18.82 -8.48 -2.02
CA ASP A 149 -17.82 -7.47 -2.35
C ASP A 149 -18.31 -6.07 -1.99
N ALA A 150 -17.42 -5.24 -1.49
CA ALA A 150 -17.76 -3.89 -1.07
C ALA A 150 -16.59 -2.92 -1.30
N VAL A 151 -16.92 -1.68 -1.63
CA VAL A 151 -15.97 -0.57 -1.66
C VAL A 151 -16.31 0.39 -0.52
N TYR A 152 -15.36 0.58 0.37
CA TYR A 152 -15.47 1.52 1.48
C TYR A 152 -14.73 2.79 1.13
N LEU A 153 -15.36 3.93 1.34
CA LEU A 153 -14.73 5.24 1.24
C LEU A 153 -14.45 5.77 2.64
N ARG A 154 -13.23 6.14 2.89
CA ARG A 154 -12.76 6.64 4.18
C ARG A 154 -12.05 7.97 4.01
N CYS A 155 -12.34 8.93 4.89
CA CYS A 155 -11.53 10.13 5.08
C CYS A 155 -10.44 9.81 6.11
N PRO A 156 -9.16 9.64 5.71
CA PRO A 156 -8.09 9.36 6.66
C PRO A 156 -7.87 10.55 7.59
N LEU A 157 -7.61 10.27 8.88
CA LEU A 157 -7.19 11.30 9.80
C LEU A 157 -5.74 11.70 9.54
N GLU A 158 -5.39 12.96 9.81
CA GLU A 158 -4.03 13.49 9.62
C GLU A 158 -2.97 12.60 10.29
N GLY A 159 -3.22 12.12 11.50
CA GLY A 159 -2.31 11.25 12.25
C GLY A 159 -2.15 9.84 11.68
N GLU A 160 -3.06 9.42 10.78
CA GLU A 160 -3.02 8.11 10.12
C GLU A 160 -2.19 8.12 8.83
N VAL A 161 -1.95 9.29 8.26
CA VAL A 161 -1.29 9.44 6.95
C VAL A 161 -0.07 10.35 6.97
N ARG A 162 0.02 11.28 7.92
CA ARG A 162 1.13 12.23 8.01
C ARG A 162 2.31 11.63 8.76
N ARG A 163 3.50 11.86 8.26
CA ARG A 163 4.74 11.54 8.96
C ARG A 163 4.86 12.28 10.28
N LYS A 164 5.28 11.59 11.33
CA LYS A 164 5.67 12.23 12.58
C LYS A 164 7.06 12.83 12.39
N VAL A 165 7.15 14.15 12.35
CA VAL A 165 8.45 14.83 12.37
C VAL A 165 9.11 14.52 13.72
N LYS A 166 10.34 13.98 13.69
CA LYS A 166 11.12 13.90 14.92
C LYS A 166 11.38 15.34 15.37
N ALA A 167 10.96 15.68 16.58
CA ALA A 167 11.44 16.92 17.20
C ALA A 167 12.98 16.89 17.16
N ALA A 168 13.57 17.94 16.60
CA ALA A 168 15.00 18.13 16.68
C ALA A 168 15.34 18.28 18.16
N GLY A 169 16.02 17.29 18.73
CA GLY A 169 16.61 17.34 20.06
C GLY A 169 17.97 18.00 19.98
#